data_0bd673f9295ac870c5885c0a3c1bae9e
#
_entry.id   0bd673f9295ac870c5885c0a3c1bae9e
#
_cell.length_a   1.000
_cell.length_b   1.000
_cell.length_c   1.000
_cell.angle_alpha   90.00
_cell.angle_beta   90.00
_cell.angle_gamma   90.00
#
_symmetry.space_group_name_H-M   'P 1'
#
loop_
_entity.id
_entity.type
_entity.pdbx_description
1 polymer ?
#
loop_
_entity_poly.entity_id
_entity_poly.type
_entity_poly.pdbx_seq_one_letter_code
_entity_poly.pdbx_strand_id
1 'polypeptide(L)'
;QRQMCIRDRFVSVPEQGGGKLIPDGICNPGQVYTVSQGKSGMIGVFRLESQMLPGNGKFERTGLGSDRDCKESTNTAFNFLKANGNRISGSISTTMRDYIINYQDLQGIGMTGKLALPTLIALCSIALGRPTVSTLAVLGEISISGTILKVDELANSLQVCLDSGAKKVLLPITSAADLGTVPPELVGSFNLIFYSSAEDAVFKALGVE
;
A
#
# COMPACT_ATOMS: atom_id res chain seq x y z
N GLN A 1 11.08 -34.62 15.76
CA GLN A 1 10.60 -34.31 15.89
C GLN A 1 10.12 -33.91 15.91
N ARG A 2 10.41 -33.80 15.67
CA ARG A 2 9.70 -33.26 15.62
C ARG A 2 9.55 -32.40 15.93
N GLN A 3 9.76 -32.03 15.85
CA GLN A 3 9.34 -31.20 16.10
C GLN A 3 9.38 -30.40 16.03
N MET A 4 9.66 -30.16 15.71
CA MET A 4 9.38 -29.41 15.70
C MET A 4 9.17 -28.90 15.52
N CYS A 5 9.42 -28.92 15.17
CA CYS A 5 8.90 -28.42 15.05
C CYS A 5 8.54 -27.87 14.97
N ILE A 6 8.54 -27.63 14.86
CA ILE A 6 7.95 -27.11 14.77
C ILE A 6 8.00 -26.29 14.88
N ARG A 7 8.19 -25.85 14.87
CA ARG A 7 8.04 -25.14 14.87
C ARG A 7 8.08 -24.44 14.54
N ASP A 8 8.35 -24.54 14.21
CA ASP A 8 8.11 -24.10 13.80
C ASP A 8 7.67 -23.68 13.38
N ARG A 9 7.52 -23.56 13.26
CA ARG A 9 6.86 -23.40 12.73
C ARG A 9 6.49 -22.53 12.60
N PHE A 10 6.61 -22.10 12.29
CA PHE A 10 6.08 -21.38 12.00
C PHE A 10 6.15 -20.68 11.57
N VAL A 11 6.40 -20.32 11.47
CA VAL A 11 6.34 -19.88 10.97
C VAL A 11 6.12 -19.65 10.27
N SER A 12 6.19 -19.53 9.94
CA SER A 12 5.94 -19.52 9.28
C SER A 12 5.59 -19.62 8.71
N VAL A 13 5.53 -19.50 8.40
CA VAL A 13 5.17 -19.79 7.73
C VAL A 13 5.09 -19.71 6.96
N PRO A 14 5.35 -19.20 6.84
CA PRO A 14 5.23 -19.26 5.84
C PRO A 14 5.47 -19.88 5.20
N GLU A 15 5.91 -19.95 5.34
CA GLU A 15 6.05 -20.74 4.74
C GLU A 15 5.08 -21.40 4.25
N GLN A 16 4.43 -21.55 4.26
CA GLN A 16 3.44 -22.17 3.58
C GLN A 16 3.22 -21.54 2.30
N GLY A 17 2.87 -22.22 1.27
CA GLY A 17 2.59 -21.72 -0.01
C GLY A 17 3.71 -20.91 -0.60
N GLY A 18 4.88 -21.17 -0.19
CA GLY A 18 5.99 -20.39 -0.60
C GLY A 18 6.24 -19.15 0.20
N GLY A 19 5.35 -18.84 1.12
CA GLY A 19 5.54 -17.75 2.06
C GLY A 19 5.42 -16.35 1.51
N LYS A 20 5.02 -16.20 0.26
CA LYS A 20 4.87 -14.87 -0.34
C LYS A 20 3.61 -14.19 0.15
N LEU A 21 3.76 -13.01 0.71
CA LEU A 21 2.62 -12.21 1.17
C LEU A 21 1.99 -11.44 0.02
N ILE A 22 2.80 -11.04 -0.95
CA ILE A 22 2.31 -10.36 -2.17
C ILE A 22 2.28 -11.44 -3.26
N PRO A 23 1.09 -11.88 -3.68
CA PRO A 23 0.98 -12.99 -4.62
C PRO A 23 1.42 -12.60 -6.02
N ASP A 24 1.82 -13.60 -6.80
CA ASP A 24 2.05 -13.42 -8.23
C ASP A 24 0.70 -13.20 -8.93
N GLY A 25 0.74 -12.50 -10.04
CA GLY A 25 -0.46 -12.26 -10.82
C GLY A 25 -1.16 -10.98 -10.43
N ILE A 26 -2.32 -10.77 -11.02
CA ILE A 26 -3.09 -9.54 -10.88
C ILE A 26 -4.09 -9.70 -9.73
N CYS A 27 -4.11 -8.72 -8.82
CA CYS A 27 -5.06 -8.70 -7.71
C CYS A 27 -6.45 -8.25 -8.18
N ASN A 28 -7.42 -8.39 -7.29
CA ASN A 28 -8.74 -7.82 -7.53
C ASN A 28 -8.69 -6.29 -7.43
N PRO A 29 -9.58 -5.57 -8.13
CA PRO A 29 -9.68 -4.12 -7.93
C PRO A 29 -9.91 -3.77 -6.47
N GLY A 30 -9.26 -2.72 -6.01
CA GLY A 30 -9.35 -2.26 -4.63
C GLY A 30 -8.38 -2.93 -3.67
N GLN A 31 -7.60 -3.87 -4.14
CA GLN A 31 -6.62 -4.58 -3.31
C GLN A 31 -5.24 -3.98 -3.53
N VAL A 32 -4.61 -3.53 -2.43
CA VAL A 32 -3.32 -2.83 -2.49
C VAL A 32 -2.41 -3.38 -1.39
N TYR A 33 -1.14 -3.56 -1.72
CA TYR A 33 -0.11 -3.93 -0.76
C TYR A 33 0.80 -2.73 -0.53
N THR A 34 1.10 -2.44 0.73
CA THR A 34 2.02 -1.38 1.09
C THR A 34 3.02 -1.90 2.11
N VAL A 35 4.24 -1.35 2.08
CA VAL A 35 5.28 -1.67 3.05
C VAL A 35 5.59 -0.40 3.83
N SER A 36 5.53 -0.49 5.15
CA SER A 36 5.72 0.67 6.01
C SER A 36 6.12 0.24 7.40
N GLN A 37 6.54 1.21 8.21
CA GLN A 37 6.87 0.97 9.61
C GLN A 37 5.58 0.94 10.43
N GLY A 38 5.40 -0.14 11.17
CA GLY A 38 4.28 -0.31 12.09
C GLY A 38 4.54 0.30 13.45
N LYS A 39 3.56 0.19 14.33
CA LYS A 39 3.64 0.76 15.68
C LYS A 39 4.74 0.13 16.52
N SER A 40 5.11 -1.11 16.24
CA SER A 40 6.23 -1.76 16.93
C SER A 40 7.60 -1.19 16.56
N GLY A 41 7.66 -0.35 15.53
CA GLY A 41 8.92 0.12 14.96
C GLY A 41 9.47 -0.80 13.88
N MET A 42 8.90 -1.97 13.69
CA MET A 42 9.31 -2.90 12.64
C MET A 42 8.65 -2.53 11.33
N ILE A 43 9.31 -2.88 10.23
CA ILE A 43 8.78 -2.66 8.89
C ILE A 43 8.11 -3.94 8.41
N GLY A 44 6.94 -3.82 7.87
CA GLY A 44 6.20 -4.99 7.40
C GLY A 44 5.22 -4.66 6.29
N VAL A 45 4.47 -5.68 5.89
CA VAL A 45 3.52 -5.62 4.78
C VAL A 45 2.12 -5.47 5.31
N PHE A 46 1.37 -4.55 4.71
CA PHE A 46 -0.04 -4.33 5.01
C PHE A 46 -0.84 -4.49 3.72
N ARG A 47 -2.02 -5.07 3.84
CA ARG A 47 -2.93 -5.24 2.70
C ARG A 47 -4.20 -4.46 2.94
N LEU A 48 -4.62 -3.74 1.91
CA LEU A 48 -5.89 -3.03 1.88
C LEU A 48 -6.81 -3.75 0.92
N GLU A 49 -8.05 -3.97 1.33
CA GLU A 49 -9.09 -4.54 0.48
C GLU A 49 -10.30 -3.63 0.52
N SER A 50 -10.80 -3.25 -0.64
CA SER A 50 -11.81 -2.22 -0.79
C SER A 50 -13.06 -2.74 -1.46
N GLN A 51 -14.20 -2.15 -1.07
CA GLN A 51 -15.48 -2.36 -1.72
C GLN A 51 -16.17 -1.01 -1.94
N MET A 52 -16.99 -0.94 -2.95
CA MET A 52 -17.74 0.26 -3.29
C MET A 52 -19.21 -0.10 -3.47
N LEU A 53 -20.08 0.73 -2.92
CA LEU A 53 -21.53 0.53 -2.95
C LEU A 53 -22.23 1.80 -3.42
N PRO A 54 -23.42 1.71 -4.02
CA PRO A 54 -24.26 2.90 -4.17
C PRO A 54 -24.52 3.51 -2.79
N GLY A 55 -24.42 4.83 -2.70
CA GLY A 55 -24.57 5.49 -1.40
C GLY A 55 -24.50 6.99 -1.53
N ASN A 56 -24.03 7.65 -0.48
CA ASN A 56 -24.02 9.10 -0.41
C ASN A 56 -22.72 9.69 0.12
N GLY A 57 -21.61 8.98 -0.06
CA GLY A 57 -20.30 9.52 0.25
C GLY A 57 -19.71 9.05 1.57
N LYS A 58 -20.20 7.95 2.11
CA LYS A 58 -19.69 7.40 3.35
C LYS A 58 -18.39 6.66 3.10
N PHE A 59 -17.43 6.83 4.01
CA PHE A 59 -16.16 6.09 3.96
C PHE A 59 -15.98 5.34 5.26
N GLU A 60 -16.06 4.01 5.19
CA GLU A 60 -15.89 3.13 6.34
C GLU A 60 -14.54 2.44 6.29
N ARG A 61 -13.93 2.28 7.46
CA ARG A 61 -12.62 1.66 7.59
C ARG A 61 -12.67 0.64 8.72
N THR A 62 -12.13 -0.54 8.45
CA THR A 62 -12.05 -1.61 9.44
C THR A 62 -10.60 -2.08 9.55
N GLY A 63 -10.24 -2.62 10.71
CA GLY A 63 -8.90 -3.16 10.93
C GLY A 63 -7.87 -2.16 11.45
N LEU A 64 -8.25 -0.89 11.62
CA LEU A 64 -7.32 0.14 12.10
C LEU A 64 -7.15 0.16 13.62
N GLY A 65 -8.06 -0.47 14.34
CA GLY A 65 -8.07 -0.36 15.78
C GLY A 65 -8.48 1.03 16.23
N SER A 66 -7.99 1.46 17.39
CA SER A 66 -8.32 2.76 17.95
C SER A 66 -7.23 3.80 17.71
N ASP A 67 -6.23 3.49 16.91
CA ASP A 67 -5.10 4.38 16.68
C ASP A 67 -5.51 5.62 15.89
N ARG A 68 -5.20 6.78 16.45
CA ARG A 68 -5.59 8.06 15.87
C ARG A 68 -4.86 8.36 14.58
N ASP A 69 -3.56 8.07 14.54
CA ASP A 69 -2.73 8.35 13.36
C ASP A 69 -3.21 7.55 12.16
N CYS A 70 -3.60 6.29 12.39
CA CYS A 70 -4.14 5.45 11.32
C CYS A 70 -5.45 6.02 10.78
N LYS A 71 -6.31 6.49 11.67
CA LYS A 71 -7.59 7.08 11.27
C LYS A 71 -7.38 8.39 10.52
N GLU A 72 -6.45 9.21 10.98
CA GLU A 72 -6.18 10.51 10.35
C GLU A 72 -5.57 10.33 8.96
N SER A 73 -4.61 9.43 8.80
CA SER A 73 -3.98 9.23 7.51
C SER A 73 -4.97 8.71 6.47
N THR A 74 -5.86 7.82 6.87
CA THR A 74 -6.88 7.31 5.95
C THR A 74 -7.91 8.38 5.58
N ASN A 75 -8.28 9.25 6.53
CA ASN A 75 -9.15 10.40 6.25
C ASN A 75 -8.48 11.38 5.30
N THR A 76 -7.17 11.58 5.43
CA THR A 76 -6.39 12.43 4.54
C THR A 76 -6.58 12.00 3.09
N ALA A 77 -6.52 10.69 2.84
CA ALA A 77 -6.69 10.16 1.48
C ALA A 77 -8.09 10.46 0.94
N PHE A 78 -9.12 10.24 1.73
CA PHE A 78 -10.49 10.48 1.27
C PHE A 78 -10.76 11.96 1.03
N ASN A 79 -10.23 12.81 1.91
CA ASN A 79 -10.35 14.26 1.73
C ASN A 79 -9.61 14.74 0.49
N PHE A 80 -8.42 14.18 0.22
CA PHE A 80 -7.70 14.49 -1.00
C PHE A 80 -8.52 14.08 -2.23
N LEU A 81 -9.13 12.90 -2.19
CA LEU A 81 -9.94 12.40 -3.30
C LEU A 81 -11.16 13.28 -3.53
N LYS A 82 -11.84 13.73 -2.46
CA LYS A 82 -12.97 14.64 -2.60
C LYS A 82 -12.59 15.94 -3.28
N ALA A 83 -11.41 16.47 -2.93
CA ALA A 83 -10.95 17.75 -3.47
C ALA A 83 -10.36 17.63 -4.87
N ASN A 84 -9.74 16.50 -5.20
CA ASN A 84 -8.90 16.38 -6.40
C ASN A 84 -9.27 15.20 -7.31
N GLY A 85 -10.36 14.48 -7.02
CA GLY A 85 -10.71 13.28 -7.76
C GLY A 85 -10.86 13.51 -9.26
N ASN A 86 -11.32 14.70 -9.65
CA ASN A 86 -11.49 15.05 -11.07
C ASN A 86 -10.18 15.05 -11.83
N ARG A 87 -9.06 15.29 -11.17
CA ARG A 87 -7.73 15.23 -11.81
C ARG A 87 -7.33 13.81 -12.15
N ILE A 88 -7.92 12.83 -11.45
CA ILE A 88 -7.64 11.42 -11.68
C ILE A 88 -8.61 10.88 -12.71
N SER A 89 -9.90 11.04 -12.48
CA SER A 89 -10.93 10.62 -13.41
C SER A 89 -12.26 11.29 -13.07
N GLY A 90 -12.99 11.74 -14.10
CA GLY A 90 -14.31 12.29 -13.92
C GLY A 90 -15.36 11.26 -13.52
N SER A 91 -15.02 9.97 -13.60
CA SER A 91 -15.97 8.90 -13.22
C SER A 91 -15.92 8.56 -11.74
N ILE A 92 -14.96 9.09 -10.99
CA ILE A 92 -14.88 8.84 -9.55
C ILE A 92 -15.89 9.73 -8.83
N SER A 93 -16.78 9.11 -8.06
CA SER A 93 -17.78 9.84 -7.27
C SER A 93 -17.53 9.61 -5.78
N THR A 94 -17.42 10.71 -5.05
CA THR A 94 -17.32 10.69 -3.59
C THR A 94 -18.63 11.11 -2.94
N THR A 95 -19.68 11.35 -3.73
CA THR A 95 -20.97 11.79 -3.21
C THR A 95 -22.11 10.79 -3.47
N MET A 96 -21.95 9.93 -4.47
CA MET A 96 -22.99 8.96 -4.85
C MET A 96 -22.57 7.52 -4.62
N ARG A 97 -21.40 7.32 -4.02
CA ARG A 97 -20.87 5.99 -3.69
C ARG A 97 -20.40 5.99 -2.24
N ASP A 98 -20.56 4.86 -1.60
CA ASP A 98 -19.93 4.58 -0.31
C ASP A 98 -18.74 3.66 -0.54
N TYR A 99 -17.69 3.83 0.27
CA TYR A 99 -16.48 3.05 0.17
C TYR A 99 -16.18 2.40 1.52
N ILE A 100 -15.72 1.16 1.46
CA ILE A 100 -15.32 0.40 2.64
C ILE A 100 -13.93 -0.14 2.37
N ILE A 101 -12.99 0.08 3.28
CA ILE A 101 -11.65 -0.49 3.19
C ILE A 101 -11.35 -1.26 4.48
N ASN A 102 -10.90 -2.49 4.32
CA ASN A 102 -10.36 -3.30 5.40
C ASN A 102 -8.85 -3.27 5.34
N TYR A 103 -8.22 -2.96 6.47
CA TYR A 103 -6.76 -2.85 6.58
C TYR A 103 -6.25 -4.05 7.36
N GLN A 104 -5.25 -4.73 6.82
CA GLN A 104 -4.72 -5.96 7.39
C GLN A 104 -3.22 -5.85 7.62
N ASP A 105 -2.81 -6.11 8.85
CA ASP A 105 -1.40 -6.19 9.25
C ASP A 105 -0.97 -7.64 9.04
N LEU A 106 -0.28 -7.91 7.93
CA LEU A 106 0.00 -9.29 7.52
C LEU A 106 1.07 -9.97 8.36
N GLN A 107 1.86 -9.21 9.10
CA GLN A 107 2.98 -9.77 9.86
C GLN A 107 2.87 -9.52 11.36
N GLY A 108 1.76 -8.95 11.81
CA GLY A 108 1.52 -8.78 13.25
C GLY A 108 2.44 -7.77 13.92
N ILE A 109 2.90 -6.75 13.19
CA ILE A 109 3.85 -5.77 13.72
C ILE A 109 3.18 -4.50 14.26
N GLY A 110 1.87 -4.46 14.27
CA GLY A 110 1.12 -3.26 14.61
C GLY A 110 0.83 -2.43 13.37
N MET A 111 -0.36 -1.81 13.33
CA MET A 111 -0.78 -1.05 12.15
C MET A 111 0.12 0.18 11.97
N THR A 112 0.33 0.56 10.73
CA THR A 112 1.10 1.76 10.39
C THR A 112 0.22 3.00 10.38
N GLY A 113 0.80 4.15 10.74
CA GLY A 113 0.13 5.45 10.60
C GLY A 113 0.32 6.09 9.22
N LYS A 114 0.99 5.41 8.29
CA LYS A 114 1.28 5.97 6.97
C LYS A 114 0.45 5.26 5.91
N LEU A 115 -0.84 5.57 5.89
CA LEU A 115 -1.82 4.88 5.05
C LEU A 115 -2.47 5.78 4.00
N ALA A 116 -2.12 7.07 3.93
CA ALA A 116 -2.83 7.98 3.02
C ALA A 116 -2.63 7.59 1.55
N LEU A 117 -1.40 7.37 1.13
CA LEU A 117 -1.16 7.02 -0.27
C LEU A 117 -1.76 5.66 -0.66
N PRO A 118 -1.51 4.57 0.08
CA PRO A 118 -2.13 3.30 -0.29
C PRO A 118 -3.66 3.35 -0.23
N THR A 119 -4.24 4.11 0.69
CA THR A 119 -5.70 4.31 0.75
C THR A 119 -6.21 5.01 -0.51
N LEU A 120 -5.52 6.06 -0.95
CA LEU A 120 -5.91 6.77 -2.17
C LEU A 120 -5.87 5.84 -3.38
N ILE A 121 -4.82 5.04 -3.51
CA ILE A 121 -4.70 4.09 -4.61
C ILE A 121 -5.81 3.04 -4.55
N ALA A 122 -6.12 2.53 -3.36
CA ALA A 122 -7.17 1.55 -3.18
C ALA A 122 -8.55 2.11 -3.55
N LEU A 123 -8.85 3.33 -3.12
CA LEU A 123 -10.11 4.01 -3.46
C LEU A 123 -10.25 4.21 -4.97
N CYS A 124 -9.19 4.67 -5.63
CA CYS A 124 -9.22 4.86 -7.08
C CYS A 124 -9.33 3.53 -7.82
N SER A 125 -8.64 2.52 -7.35
CA SER A 125 -8.69 1.18 -7.94
C SER A 125 -10.12 0.62 -7.92
N ILE A 126 -10.79 0.69 -6.77
CA ILE A 126 -12.15 0.16 -6.67
C ILE A 126 -13.16 1.05 -7.43
N ALA A 127 -12.97 2.38 -7.37
CA ALA A 127 -13.86 3.31 -8.06
C ALA A 127 -13.82 3.12 -9.58
N LEU A 128 -12.64 2.82 -10.13
CA LEU A 128 -12.45 2.62 -11.55
C LEU A 128 -12.58 1.16 -11.98
N GLY A 129 -12.73 0.24 -11.02
CA GLY A 129 -12.79 -1.18 -11.31
C GLY A 129 -11.51 -1.71 -11.94
N ARG A 130 -10.36 -1.13 -11.59
CA ARG A 130 -9.08 -1.41 -12.23
C ARG A 130 -8.06 -1.86 -11.20
N PRO A 131 -7.52 -3.10 -11.31
CA PRO A 131 -6.54 -3.58 -10.35
C PRO A 131 -5.21 -2.83 -10.48
N THR A 132 -4.40 -2.89 -9.43
CA THR A 132 -3.02 -2.43 -9.53
C THR A 132 -2.22 -3.36 -10.44
N VAL A 133 -1.10 -2.86 -10.96
CA VAL A 133 -0.17 -3.70 -11.71
C VAL A 133 0.29 -4.87 -10.83
N SER A 134 0.64 -5.99 -11.44
CA SER A 134 0.94 -7.21 -10.69
C SER A 134 2.17 -7.07 -9.81
N THR A 135 2.16 -7.74 -8.66
CA THR A 135 3.29 -7.82 -7.71
C THR A 135 3.81 -6.46 -7.25
N LEU A 136 2.91 -5.49 -7.10
CA LEU A 136 3.26 -4.13 -6.71
C LEU A 136 3.25 -3.95 -5.21
N ALA A 137 4.30 -3.36 -4.66
CA ALA A 137 4.34 -2.81 -3.31
C ALA A 137 4.36 -1.29 -3.40
N VAL A 138 3.49 -0.64 -2.65
CA VAL A 138 3.40 0.83 -2.61
C VAL A 138 4.20 1.34 -1.41
N LEU A 139 5.10 2.28 -1.65
CA LEU A 139 5.90 2.92 -0.61
C LEU A 139 5.75 4.43 -0.69
N GLY A 140 5.85 5.07 0.47
CA GLY A 140 5.74 6.52 0.57
C GLY A 140 4.41 6.96 1.13
N GLU A 141 4.27 8.27 1.29
CA GLU A 141 3.11 8.87 1.92
C GLU A 141 2.80 10.23 1.28
N ILE A 142 1.58 10.70 1.45
CA ILE A 142 1.16 12.03 1.00
C ILE A 142 0.53 12.79 2.16
N SER A 143 0.62 14.12 2.06
CA SER A 143 -0.13 15.03 2.95
C SER A 143 -1.51 15.31 2.36
N ILE A 144 -2.33 16.04 3.10
CA ILE A 144 -3.68 16.41 2.66
C ILE A 144 -3.67 17.26 1.38
N SER A 145 -2.59 17.99 1.14
CA SER A 145 -2.43 18.79 -0.09
C SER A 145 -1.82 17.99 -1.23
N GLY A 146 -1.48 16.73 -0.99
CA GLY A 146 -0.83 15.91 -2.00
C GLY A 146 0.68 16.04 -2.01
N THR A 147 1.29 16.68 -1.00
CA THR A 147 2.74 16.74 -0.90
C THR A 147 3.29 15.34 -0.67
N ILE A 148 4.31 14.99 -1.45
CA ILE A 148 4.90 13.67 -1.40
C ILE A 148 5.98 13.63 -0.32
N LEU A 149 5.91 12.60 0.53
CA LEU A 149 6.85 12.38 1.61
C LEU A 149 7.71 11.17 1.27
N LYS A 150 9.02 11.30 1.48
CA LYS A 150 9.95 10.23 1.15
C LYS A 150 9.80 9.04 2.10
N VAL A 151 10.34 7.91 1.68
CA VAL A 151 10.34 6.67 2.46
C VAL A 151 11.48 6.74 3.49
N ASP A 152 11.14 6.46 4.74
CA ASP A 152 12.14 6.28 5.78
C ASP A 152 12.71 4.87 5.70
N GLU A 153 14.00 4.71 6.05
CA GLU A 153 14.68 3.41 6.06
C GLU A 153 14.47 2.64 4.76
N LEU A 154 14.83 3.26 3.65
CA LEU A 154 14.56 2.74 2.32
C LEU A 154 15.15 1.34 2.10
N ALA A 155 16.39 1.10 2.55
CA ALA A 155 17.03 -0.20 2.37
C ALA A 155 16.24 -1.31 3.07
N ASN A 156 15.82 -1.07 4.31
CA ASN A 156 15.05 -2.05 5.06
C ASN A 156 13.67 -2.28 4.44
N SER A 157 13.05 -1.21 3.96
CA SER A 157 11.74 -1.30 3.30
C SER A 157 11.83 -2.14 2.02
N LEU A 158 12.88 -1.94 1.22
CA LEU A 158 13.07 -2.71 0.00
C LEU A 158 13.39 -4.18 0.31
N GLN A 159 14.11 -4.45 1.40
CA GLN A 159 14.37 -5.82 1.80
C GLN A 159 13.06 -6.55 2.16
N VAL A 160 12.17 -5.88 2.87
CA VAL A 160 10.85 -6.44 3.19
C VAL A 160 10.05 -6.68 1.91
N CYS A 161 10.11 -5.76 0.95
CA CYS A 161 9.45 -5.95 -0.35
C CYS A 161 9.95 -7.21 -1.05
N LEU A 162 11.26 -7.39 -1.09
CA LEU A 162 11.86 -8.56 -1.74
C LEU A 162 11.42 -9.86 -1.06
N ASP A 163 11.51 -9.90 0.26
CA ASP A 163 11.18 -11.09 1.03
C ASP A 163 9.68 -11.44 0.92
N SER A 164 8.84 -10.44 0.67
CA SER A 164 7.40 -10.62 0.58
C SER A 164 6.90 -10.98 -0.82
N GLY A 165 7.77 -10.94 -1.82
CA GLY A 165 7.42 -11.34 -3.18
C GLY A 165 7.11 -10.20 -4.14
N ALA A 166 7.34 -8.95 -3.75
CA ALA A 166 7.15 -7.83 -4.66
C ALA A 166 8.20 -7.84 -5.75
N LYS A 167 7.78 -7.60 -7.00
CA LYS A 167 8.68 -7.44 -8.13
C LYS A 167 8.67 -6.03 -8.67
N LYS A 168 7.63 -5.27 -8.37
CA LYS A 168 7.49 -3.86 -8.72
C LYS A 168 7.32 -3.07 -7.45
N VAL A 169 7.99 -1.93 -7.35
CA VAL A 169 7.92 -1.07 -6.17
C VAL A 169 7.60 0.35 -6.64
N LEU A 170 6.54 0.91 -6.10
CA LEU A 170 6.14 2.30 -6.38
C LEU A 170 6.80 3.19 -5.32
N LEU A 171 7.69 4.07 -5.76
CA LEU A 171 8.53 4.90 -4.89
C LEU A 171 8.34 6.38 -5.19
N PRO A 172 8.32 7.25 -4.15
CA PRO A 172 8.34 8.69 -4.42
C PRO A 172 9.68 9.10 -5.04
N ILE A 173 9.61 10.05 -5.99
CA ILE A 173 10.82 10.56 -6.63
C ILE A 173 11.76 11.19 -5.61
N THR A 174 11.22 11.69 -4.49
CA THR A 174 12.01 12.27 -3.41
C THR A 174 12.91 11.25 -2.72
N SER A 175 12.67 9.95 -2.91
CA SER A 175 13.51 8.90 -2.35
C SER A 175 14.62 8.45 -3.30
N ALA A 176 14.66 8.99 -4.52
CA ALA A 176 15.66 8.56 -5.50
C ALA A 176 17.08 8.79 -5.03
N ALA A 177 17.33 9.89 -4.32
CA ALA A 177 18.66 10.20 -3.81
C ALA A 177 19.14 9.18 -2.77
N ASP A 178 18.22 8.55 -2.05
CA ASP A 178 18.56 7.59 -1.00
C ASP A 178 18.90 6.21 -1.57
N LEU A 179 18.69 5.98 -2.86
CA LEU A 179 19.03 4.70 -3.48
C LEU A 179 20.53 4.41 -3.44
N GLY A 180 21.36 5.45 -3.35
CA GLY A 180 22.79 5.28 -3.18
C GLY A 180 23.18 4.57 -1.88
N THR A 181 22.30 4.55 -0.90
CA THR A 181 22.53 3.88 0.38
C THR A 181 22.04 2.43 0.39
N VAL A 182 21.41 1.99 -0.71
CA VAL A 182 20.82 0.65 -0.82
C VAL A 182 21.80 -0.24 -1.58
N PRO A 183 22.01 -1.51 -1.15
CA PRO A 183 22.87 -2.43 -1.90
C PRO A 183 22.41 -2.55 -3.35
N PRO A 184 23.35 -2.50 -4.33
CA PRO A 184 22.97 -2.57 -5.75
C PRO A 184 22.19 -3.83 -6.12
N GLU A 185 22.51 -4.96 -5.50
CA GLU A 185 21.81 -6.22 -5.78
C GLU A 185 20.34 -6.10 -5.41
N LEU A 186 20.04 -5.40 -4.31
CA LEU A 186 18.67 -5.19 -3.86
C LEU A 186 17.91 -4.28 -4.82
N VAL A 187 18.53 -3.18 -5.22
CA VAL A 187 17.92 -2.26 -6.20
C VAL A 187 17.64 -3.00 -7.51
N GLY A 188 18.57 -3.84 -7.95
CA GLY A 188 18.45 -4.58 -9.20
C GLY A 188 17.39 -5.69 -9.16
N SER A 189 16.86 -6.00 -7.99
CA SER A 189 15.85 -7.06 -7.84
C SER A 189 14.45 -6.62 -8.25
N PHE A 190 14.25 -5.31 -8.47
CA PHE A 190 12.91 -4.75 -8.71
C PHE A 190 12.84 -3.97 -10.00
N ASN A 191 11.63 -3.84 -10.51
CA ASN A 191 11.26 -2.76 -11.41
C ASN A 191 10.77 -1.59 -10.51
N LEU A 192 11.61 -0.57 -10.36
CA LEU A 192 11.29 0.59 -9.54
C LEU A 192 10.48 1.59 -10.36
N ILE A 193 9.33 1.99 -9.85
CA ILE A 193 8.41 2.91 -10.52
C ILE A 193 8.34 4.16 -9.66
N PHE A 194 8.80 5.30 -10.18
CA PHE A 194 8.83 6.55 -9.42
C PHE A 194 7.61 7.39 -9.73
N TYR A 195 7.05 8.03 -8.71
CA TYR A 195 5.94 8.96 -8.88
C TYR A 195 6.33 10.34 -8.36
N SER A 196 5.79 11.38 -9.00
CA SER A 196 6.12 12.76 -8.68
C SER A 196 4.95 13.54 -8.11
N SER A 197 3.75 12.95 -8.08
CA SER A 197 2.55 13.54 -7.49
C SER A 197 1.63 12.43 -7.02
N ALA A 198 0.62 12.79 -6.23
CA ALA A 198 -0.36 11.82 -5.77
C ALA A 198 -1.13 11.23 -6.96
N GLU A 199 -1.52 12.07 -7.92
CA GLU A 199 -2.21 11.62 -9.12
C GLU A 199 -1.32 10.69 -9.96
N ASP A 200 -0.06 11.06 -10.12
CA ASP A 200 0.91 10.25 -10.85
C ASP A 200 1.08 8.87 -10.20
N ALA A 201 1.09 8.84 -8.86
CA ALA A 201 1.17 7.57 -8.13
C ALA A 201 -0.01 6.66 -8.45
N VAL A 202 -1.22 7.22 -8.49
CA VAL A 202 -2.43 6.45 -8.82
C VAL A 202 -2.32 5.91 -10.25
N PHE A 203 -1.97 6.75 -11.21
CA PHE A 203 -1.87 6.32 -12.61
C PHE A 203 -0.84 5.20 -12.79
N LYS A 204 0.31 5.34 -12.16
CA LYS A 204 1.37 4.33 -12.28
C LYS A 204 1.01 3.05 -11.55
N ALA A 205 0.37 3.16 -10.39
CA ALA A 205 -0.06 1.97 -9.66
C ALA A 205 -1.11 1.17 -10.44
N LEU A 206 -1.98 1.85 -11.16
CA LEU A 206 -3.04 1.21 -11.94
C LEU A 206 -2.63 0.90 -13.38
N GLY A 207 -1.43 1.29 -13.79
CA GLY A 207 -0.94 1.02 -15.15
C GLY A 207 -1.69 1.80 -16.23
N VAL A 208 -2.17 3.00 -15.89
CA VAL A 208 -2.81 3.91 -16.85
C VAL A 208 -1.90 5.10 -17.09
N GLU A 209 -2.11 5.81 -18.22
CA GLU A 209 -1.34 6.99 -18.58
C GLU A 209 -2.19 8.20 -18.76
#